data_cbf1f262325dfe342d35e87d894e94af
#
_entry.id   cbf1f262325dfe342d35e87d894e94af
#
_cell.length_a   1.000
_cell.length_b   1.000
_cell.length_c   1.000
_cell.angle_alpha   90.00
_cell.angle_beta   90.00
_cell.angle_gamma   90.00
#
_symmetry.space_group_name_H-M   'P 1'
#
loop_
_entity.id
_entity.type
_entity.pdbx_description
1 polymer ?
#
loop_
_entity_poly.entity_id
_entity_poly.type
_entity_poly.pdbx_seq_one_letter_code
_entity_poly.pdbx_strand_id
1 'polypeptide(L)'
;DISSYFHNLGVTRINFTRVRTLTIDNKNLAADPIMQDEWLCKFYDYCKDGFEIPFFDDIARAYHGILRDQRNRDCMKNVITINPDGTIAGCLNSAVLGAAFTNISEEPNTAYASKKYKCLRTAEAIGKMKCYECDIFKYCNGDCYQLSWVNGRCATPKKLYKKILHDVEIGKYDISI
;
A
#
# COMPACT_ATOMS: atom_id res chain seq x y z
N ASP A 1 5.83 12.23 24.48
CA ASP A 1 5.77 12.04 23.05
C ASP A 1 6.16 10.61 22.69
N ILE A 2 5.40 9.99 21.77
CA ILE A 2 5.53 8.57 21.44
C ILE A 2 6.90 8.24 20.81
N SER A 3 7.43 9.16 20.02
CA SER A 3 8.74 8.97 19.36
C SER A 3 9.88 9.03 20.36
N SER A 4 9.87 9.99 21.26
CA SER A 4 10.85 10.07 22.35
C SER A 4 10.80 8.83 23.24
N TYR A 5 9.60 8.29 23.47
CA TYR A 5 9.42 7.04 24.21
C TYR A 5 10.13 5.88 23.51
N PHE A 6 9.89 5.67 22.22
CA PHE A 6 10.52 4.58 21.48
C PHE A 6 12.02 4.79 21.28
N HIS A 7 12.46 6.05 21.08
CA HIS A 7 13.88 6.36 20.98
C HIS A 7 14.63 6.01 22.26
N ASN A 8 14.06 6.35 23.43
CA ASN A 8 14.65 6.01 24.74
C ASN A 8 14.69 4.50 25.01
N LEU A 9 13.86 3.71 24.33
CA LEU A 9 13.91 2.25 24.36
C LEU A 9 14.91 1.65 23.37
N GLY A 10 15.66 2.47 22.62
CA GLY A 10 16.61 2.01 21.62
C GLY A 10 15.97 1.50 20.33
N VAL A 11 14.69 1.82 20.09
CA VAL A 11 14.02 1.49 18.82
C VAL A 11 14.57 2.41 17.73
N THR A 12 15.09 1.83 16.67
CA THR A 12 15.68 2.54 15.53
C THR A 12 14.83 2.47 14.27
N ARG A 13 13.85 1.55 14.23
CA ARG A 13 13.02 1.30 13.04
C ARG A 13 11.55 1.22 13.41
N ILE A 14 10.71 1.97 12.70
CA ILE A 14 9.26 1.99 12.90
C ILE A 14 8.54 1.68 11.58
N ASN A 15 7.60 0.74 11.62
CA ASN A 15 6.71 0.44 10.51
C ASN A 15 5.29 0.90 10.81
N PHE A 16 4.67 1.55 9.83
CA PHE A 16 3.25 1.90 9.87
C PHE A 16 2.45 0.97 8.99
N THR A 17 1.44 0.38 9.56
CA THR A 17 0.46 -0.38 8.80
C THR A 17 -0.91 0.25 9.01
N ARG A 18 -1.54 0.66 7.90
CA ARG A 18 -2.92 1.15 7.94
C ARG A 18 -3.85 0.04 8.43
N VAL A 19 -4.77 0.39 9.32
CA VAL A 19 -5.84 -0.53 9.71
C VAL A 19 -6.61 -0.94 8.45
N ARG A 20 -6.73 -2.25 8.24
CA ARG A 20 -7.46 -2.82 7.09
C ARG A 20 -8.93 -2.95 7.47
N THR A 21 -9.77 -2.19 6.81
CA THR A 21 -11.22 -2.17 7.04
C THR A 21 -11.95 -3.06 6.03
N LEU A 22 -11.47 -4.29 5.86
CA LEU A 22 -12.02 -5.26 4.92
C LEU A 22 -13.28 -5.97 5.43
N THR A 23 -13.51 -5.94 6.73
CA THR A 23 -14.68 -6.57 7.39
C THR A 23 -15.61 -5.51 7.97
N ILE A 24 -16.87 -5.88 8.19
CA ILE A 24 -17.87 -5.00 8.80
C ILE A 24 -17.43 -4.54 10.18
N ASP A 25 -16.84 -5.42 10.96
CA ASP A 25 -16.48 -5.20 12.36
C ASP A 25 -15.43 -4.12 12.56
N ASN A 26 -14.58 -3.88 11.56
CA ASN A 26 -13.50 -2.90 11.65
C ASN A 26 -13.68 -1.65 10.76
N LYS A 27 -14.84 -1.48 10.12
CA LYS A 27 -15.14 -0.28 9.31
C LYS A 27 -15.01 1.02 10.08
N ASN A 28 -15.39 1.00 11.35
CA ASN A 28 -15.33 2.18 12.23
C ASN A 28 -13.90 2.56 12.64
N LEU A 29 -12.92 1.69 12.38
CA LEU A 29 -11.51 1.94 12.65
C LEU A 29 -10.79 2.62 11.47
N ALA A 30 -11.48 2.84 10.35
CA ALA A 30 -10.91 3.54 9.21
C ALA A 30 -10.61 4.99 9.59
N ALA A 31 -9.35 5.36 9.55
CA ALA A 31 -8.97 6.76 9.69
C ALA A 31 -9.48 7.58 8.49
N ASP A 32 -9.95 8.81 8.74
CA ASP A 32 -10.23 9.75 7.66
C ASP A 32 -8.94 10.00 6.85
N PRO A 33 -8.96 9.87 5.52
CA PRO A 33 -7.75 10.00 4.71
C PRO A 33 -7.06 11.37 4.83
N ILE A 34 -7.81 12.45 5.06
CA ILE A 34 -7.24 13.80 5.19
C ILE A 34 -6.51 13.91 6.54
N MET A 35 -7.16 13.50 7.62
CA MET A 35 -6.57 13.52 8.95
C MET A 35 -5.34 12.62 9.04
N GLN A 36 -5.39 11.44 8.39
CA GLN A 36 -4.25 10.53 8.32
C GLN A 36 -3.07 11.17 7.58
N ASP A 37 -3.30 11.83 6.45
CA ASP A 37 -2.26 12.47 5.65
C ASP A 37 -1.62 13.63 6.44
N GLU A 38 -2.42 14.45 7.11
CA GLU A 38 -1.92 15.54 7.95
C GLU A 38 -1.11 15.04 9.15
N TRP A 39 -1.58 13.99 9.80
CA TRP A 39 -0.85 13.36 10.90
C TRP A 39 0.50 12.78 10.42
N LEU A 40 0.51 12.08 9.30
CA LEU A 40 1.73 11.50 8.71
C LEU A 40 2.74 12.58 8.29
N CYS A 41 2.27 13.74 7.80
CA CYS A 41 3.16 14.86 7.51
C CYS A 41 3.84 15.40 8.78
N LYS A 42 3.09 15.58 9.87
CA LYS A 42 3.66 16.01 11.15
C LYS A 42 4.61 14.96 11.72
N PHE A 43 4.25 13.70 11.62
CA PHE A 43 5.08 12.59 12.07
C PHE A 43 6.38 12.49 11.27
N TYR A 44 6.34 12.70 9.96
CA TYR A 44 7.52 12.77 9.11
C TYR A 44 8.49 13.88 9.56
N ASP A 45 7.98 15.11 9.78
CA ASP A 45 8.81 16.22 10.26
C ASP A 45 9.51 15.91 11.59
N TYR A 46 8.82 15.17 12.43
CA TYR A 46 9.31 14.85 13.76
C TYR A 46 10.31 13.70 13.79
N CYS A 47 10.16 12.71 12.95
CA CYS A 47 10.86 11.42 13.05
C CYS A 47 11.88 11.16 11.96
N LYS A 48 11.93 11.93 10.88
CA LYS A 48 12.76 11.66 9.71
C LYS A 48 14.26 11.55 10.02
N ASP A 49 14.73 12.26 11.05
CA ASP A 49 16.14 12.30 11.43
C ASP A 49 16.51 11.32 12.56
N GLY A 50 15.54 10.60 13.13
CA GLY A 50 15.77 9.74 14.30
C GLY A 50 15.38 8.28 14.12
N PHE A 51 14.65 7.94 13.05
CA PHE A 51 14.16 6.59 12.83
C PHE A 51 14.24 6.19 11.36
N GLU A 52 14.58 4.92 11.12
CA GLU A 52 14.34 4.29 9.83
C GLU A 52 12.84 4.00 9.69
N ILE A 53 12.19 4.63 8.72
CA ILE A 53 10.77 4.43 8.43
C ILE A 53 10.64 3.93 6.99
N PRO A 54 10.57 2.61 6.77
CA PRO A 54 10.57 2.02 5.42
C PRO A 54 9.51 2.59 4.48
N PHE A 55 8.40 3.07 5.03
CA PHE A 55 7.37 3.71 4.22
C PHE A 55 7.84 5.06 3.62
N PHE A 56 8.62 5.84 4.37
CA PHE A 56 9.18 7.10 3.87
C PHE A 56 10.31 6.84 2.88
N ASP A 57 11.19 5.87 3.20
CA ASP A 57 12.27 5.46 2.30
C ASP A 57 11.73 4.92 0.97
N ASP A 58 10.60 4.21 0.99
CA ASP A 58 9.96 3.72 -0.22
C ASP A 58 9.45 4.84 -1.11
N ILE A 59 8.95 5.94 -0.52
CA ILE A 59 8.55 7.12 -1.28
C ILE A 59 9.78 7.80 -1.88
N ALA A 60 10.85 7.95 -1.11
CA ALA A 60 12.09 8.54 -1.56
C ALA A 60 12.76 7.70 -2.68
N ARG A 61 12.79 6.37 -2.55
CA ARG A 61 13.27 5.47 -3.62
C ARG A 61 12.46 5.59 -4.90
N ALA A 62 11.14 5.79 -4.78
CA ALA A 62 10.28 5.99 -5.94
C ALA A 62 10.64 7.26 -6.73
N TYR A 63 11.18 8.31 -6.08
CA TYR A 63 11.73 9.49 -6.76
C TYR A 63 12.86 9.11 -7.72
N HIS A 64 13.72 8.18 -7.33
CA HIS A 64 14.82 7.66 -8.14
C HIS A 64 14.41 6.53 -9.11
N GLY A 65 13.12 6.30 -9.30
CA GLY A 65 12.60 5.26 -10.19
C GLY A 65 12.65 3.84 -9.60
N ILE A 66 13.01 3.68 -8.33
CA ILE A 66 13.07 2.39 -7.65
C ILE A 66 11.73 2.14 -6.98
N LEU A 67 10.85 1.40 -7.65
CA LEU A 67 9.58 0.97 -7.07
C LEU A 67 9.77 -0.40 -6.44
N ARG A 68 9.39 -0.56 -5.17
CA ARG A 68 9.31 -1.89 -4.57
C ARG A 68 8.25 -2.74 -5.26
N ASP A 69 8.49 -4.06 -5.30
CA ASP A 69 7.55 -5.04 -5.88
C ASP A 69 6.13 -4.91 -5.35
N GLN A 70 5.98 -4.57 -4.06
CA GLN A 70 4.68 -4.33 -3.45
C GLN A 70 3.91 -3.14 -4.07
N ARG A 71 4.58 -2.22 -4.75
CA ARG A 71 3.98 -1.10 -5.46
C ARG A 71 3.88 -1.32 -6.96
N ASN A 72 4.45 -2.39 -7.45
CA ASN A 72 4.37 -2.79 -8.86
C ASN A 72 3.06 -3.54 -9.20
N ARG A 73 2.06 -3.27 -8.59
CA ARG A 73 0.63 -3.56 -8.43
C ARG A 73 -0.13 -4.18 -9.58
N ASP A 74 0.42 -5.22 -10.09
CA ASP A 74 -0.29 -6.29 -10.75
C ASP A 74 -0.42 -7.45 -9.75
N CYS A 75 -1.07 -7.20 -8.59
CA CYS A 75 -1.18 -8.19 -7.53
C CYS A 75 -1.74 -9.51 -8.03
N MET A 76 -2.79 -9.45 -8.87
CA MET A 76 -3.38 -10.63 -9.47
C MET A 76 -2.45 -11.36 -10.44
N LYS A 77 -1.38 -10.74 -10.91
CA LYS A 77 -0.36 -11.35 -11.77
C LYS A 77 0.85 -11.86 -10.99
N ASN A 78 1.26 -11.09 -9.97
CA ASN A 78 2.57 -11.26 -9.33
C ASN A 78 2.49 -11.89 -7.94
N VAL A 79 1.29 -11.99 -7.35
CA VAL A 79 1.10 -12.51 -6.00
C VAL A 79 0.13 -13.69 -6.01
N ILE A 80 0.52 -14.75 -5.32
CA ILE A 80 -0.34 -15.90 -5.05
C ILE A 80 -0.44 -16.05 -3.53
N THR A 81 -1.66 -16.11 -3.03
CA THR A 81 -1.96 -16.43 -1.63
C THR A 81 -2.67 -17.76 -1.58
N ILE A 82 -2.10 -18.71 -0.88
CA ILE A 82 -2.70 -20.04 -0.65
C ILE A 82 -3.28 -20.02 0.76
N ASN A 83 -4.57 -20.28 0.88
CA ASN A 83 -5.26 -20.39 2.15
C ASN A 83 -5.11 -21.80 2.76
N PRO A 84 -5.32 -21.97 4.07
CA PRO A 84 -5.24 -23.29 4.72
C PRO A 84 -6.21 -24.33 4.15
N ASP A 85 -7.33 -23.92 3.56
CA ASP A 85 -8.31 -24.77 2.89
C ASP A 85 -7.95 -25.15 1.45
N GLY A 86 -6.76 -24.75 0.99
CA GLY A 86 -6.26 -24.99 -0.37
C GLY A 86 -6.79 -23.99 -1.41
N THR A 87 -7.64 -23.05 -1.05
CA THR A 87 -8.09 -22.01 -2.00
C THR A 87 -6.96 -21.03 -2.34
N ILE A 88 -6.95 -20.52 -3.57
CA ILE A 88 -5.93 -19.63 -4.09
C ILE A 88 -6.53 -18.29 -4.48
N ALA A 89 -5.92 -17.21 -3.99
CA ALA A 89 -6.26 -15.81 -4.28
C ALA A 89 -5.05 -15.04 -4.82
N GLY A 90 -5.30 -13.91 -5.47
CA GLY A 90 -4.26 -13.06 -6.02
C GLY A 90 -3.53 -12.16 -5.00
N CYS A 91 -4.05 -12.05 -3.79
CA CYS A 91 -3.38 -11.38 -2.68
C CYS A 91 -4.11 -11.69 -1.36
N LEU A 92 -3.46 -11.37 -0.24
CA LEU A 92 -4.03 -11.60 1.10
C LEU A 92 -5.36 -10.86 1.31
N ASN A 93 -5.50 -9.64 0.81
CA ASN A 93 -6.76 -8.88 0.92
C ASN A 93 -7.89 -9.56 0.14
N SER A 94 -7.61 -10.08 -1.05
CA SER A 94 -8.57 -10.85 -1.83
C SER A 94 -8.97 -12.16 -1.13
N ALA A 95 -8.03 -12.83 -0.47
CA ALA A 95 -8.29 -14.01 0.31
C ALA A 95 -9.27 -13.75 1.46
N VAL A 96 -9.04 -12.68 2.23
CA VAL A 96 -9.94 -12.25 3.33
C VAL A 96 -11.34 -11.91 2.83
N LEU A 97 -11.47 -11.35 1.63
CA LEU A 97 -12.77 -11.04 1.02
C LEU A 97 -13.45 -12.23 0.34
N GLY A 98 -12.91 -13.44 0.49
CA GLY A 98 -13.43 -14.64 -0.17
C GLY A 98 -13.29 -14.64 -1.70
N ALA A 99 -12.39 -13.82 -2.23
CA ALA A 99 -12.15 -13.67 -3.67
C ALA A 99 -11.09 -14.65 -4.19
N ALA A 100 -11.07 -15.88 -3.67
CA ALA A 100 -10.28 -16.96 -4.25
C ALA A 100 -10.77 -17.27 -5.66
N PHE A 101 -9.87 -17.51 -6.60
CA PHE A 101 -10.23 -17.77 -8.01
C PHE A 101 -10.05 -19.24 -8.42
N THR A 102 -9.33 -20.03 -7.61
CA THR A 102 -9.07 -21.44 -7.84
C THR A 102 -8.76 -22.18 -6.54
N ASN A 103 -8.41 -23.47 -6.66
CA ASN A 103 -7.95 -24.31 -5.57
C ASN A 103 -6.65 -25.03 -6.00
N ILE A 104 -5.82 -25.40 -5.03
CA ILE A 104 -4.54 -26.10 -5.27
C ILE A 104 -4.69 -27.42 -6.03
N SER A 105 -5.88 -28.02 -6.01
CA SER A 105 -6.21 -29.25 -6.75
C SER A 105 -6.50 -29.01 -8.24
N GLU A 106 -6.66 -27.76 -8.68
CA GLU A 106 -6.96 -27.45 -10.06
C GLU A 106 -5.68 -27.22 -10.89
N GLU A 107 -5.73 -27.56 -12.17
CA GLU A 107 -4.64 -27.30 -13.10
C GLU A 107 -4.40 -25.79 -13.25
N PRO A 108 -3.14 -25.29 -13.08
CA PRO A 108 -2.84 -23.85 -13.09
C PRO A 108 -3.31 -23.12 -14.35
N ASN A 109 -3.15 -23.72 -15.51
CA ASN A 109 -3.56 -23.11 -16.78
C ASN A 109 -5.06 -22.90 -16.88
N THR A 110 -5.85 -23.86 -16.35
CA THR A 110 -7.32 -23.74 -16.28
C THR A 110 -7.75 -22.64 -15.31
N ALA A 111 -7.07 -22.58 -14.16
CA ALA A 111 -7.33 -21.59 -13.14
C ALA A 111 -7.14 -20.13 -13.66
N TYR A 112 -6.01 -19.86 -14.32
CA TYR A 112 -5.72 -18.54 -14.89
C TYR A 112 -6.56 -18.20 -16.13
N ALA A 113 -7.05 -19.21 -16.86
CA ALA A 113 -8.01 -19.01 -17.96
C ALA A 113 -9.44 -18.73 -17.46
N SER A 114 -9.73 -18.99 -16.20
CA SER A 114 -11.08 -18.91 -15.63
C SER A 114 -11.70 -17.51 -15.73
N LYS A 115 -13.04 -17.47 -15.88
CA LYS A 115 -13.81 -16.23 -15.85
C LYS A 115 -13.60 -15.46 -14.55
N LYS A 116 -13.48 -16.17 -13.43
CA LYS A 116 -13.30 -15.57 -12.10
C LYS A 116 -11.97 -14.82 -12.01
N TYR A 117 -10.86 -15.43 -12.45
CA TYR A 117 -9.56 -14.76 -12.51
C TYR A 117 -9.59 -13.52 -13.40
N LYS A 118 -10.17 -13.64 -14.60
CA LYS A 118 -10.30 -12.51 -15.55
C LYS A 118 -11.11 -11.35 -14.95
N CYS A 119 -12.20 -11.63 -14.25
CA CYS A 119 -12.99 -10.61 -13.56
C CYS A 119 -12.17 -9.88 -12.46
N LEU A 120 -11.38 -10.61 -11.67
CA LEU A 120 -10.54 -10.01 -10.62
C LEU A 120 -9.42 -9.13 -11.24
N ARG A 121 -8.82 -9.57 -12.33
CA ARG A 121 -7.86 -8.77 -13.11
C ARG A 121 -8.47 -7.48 -13.65
N THR A 122 -9.67 -7.58 -14.18
CA THR A 122 -10.41 -6.40 -14.70
C THR A 122 -10.76 -5.44 -13.57
N ALA A 123 -11.20 -5.94 -12.41
CA ALA A 123 -11.48 -5.11 -11.24
C ALA A 123 -10.24 -4.36 -10.74
N GLU A 124 -9.06 -5.01 -10.74
CA GLU A 124 -7.80 -4.37 -10.42
C GLU A 124 -7.47 -3.23 -11.39
N ALA A 125 -7.59 -3.48 -12.69
CA ALA A 125 -7.34 -2.48 -13.73
C ALA A 125 -8.29 -1.28 -13.62
N ILE A 126 -9.60 -1.51 -13.45
CA ILE A 126 -10.60 -0.46 -13.27
C ILE A 126 -10.32 0.36 -12.00
N GLY A 127 -9.94 -0.30 -10.91
CA GLY A 127 -9.57 0.39 -9.67
C GLY A 127 -8.43 1.39 -9.85
N LYS A 128 -7.48 1.10 -10.75
CA LYS A 128 -6.35 1.98 -11.08
C LYS A 128 -6.71 3.15 -12.01
N MET A 129 -7.75 3.04 -12.81
CA MET A 129 -8.10 4.09 -13.79
C MET A 129 -8.28 5.46 -13.16
N LYS A 130 -8.83 5.52 -11.94
CA LYS A 130 -9.00 6.77 -11.19
C LYS A 130 -7.68 7.44 -10.78
N CYS A 131 -6.57 6.74 -10.93
CA CYS A 131 -5.26 7.22 -10.51
C CYS A 131 -4.43 7.79 -11.66
N TYR A 132 -4.79 7.55 -12.93
CA TYR A 132 -3.96 7.93 -14.08
C TYR A 132 -3.77 9.45 -14.22
N GLU A 133 -4.72 10.25 -13.78
CA GLU A 133 -4.62 11.71 -13.80
C GLU A 133 -3.99 12.28 -12.50
N CYS A 134 -3.57 11.41 -11.58
CA CYS A 134 -3.02 11.83 -10.30
C CYS A 134 -1.54 12.21 -10.44
N ASP A 135 -1.19 13.39 -9.96
CA ASP A 135 0.17 13.96 -10.02
C ASP A 135 1.25 13.12 -9.31
N ILE A 136 0.86 12.33 -8.31
CA ILE A 136 1.78 11.40 -7.63
C ILE A 136 1.70 9.96 -8.16
N PHE A 137 0.96 9.70 -9.24
CA PHE A 137 0.73 8.32 -9.72
C PHE A 137 2.03 7.58 -10.04
N LYS A 138 2.98 8.24 -10.70
CA LYS A 138 4.29 7.66 -11.06
C LYS A 138 5.09 7.16 -9.85
N TYR A 139 4.85 7.72 -8.66
CA TYR A 139 5.52 7.33 -7.41
C TYR A 139 4.68 6.36 -6.57
N CYS A 140 3.37 6.60 -6.51
CA CYS A 140 2.43 5.80 -5.73
C CYS A 140 1.98 4.53 -6.46
N ASN A 141 1.95 4.55 -7.80
CA ASN A 141 1.44 3.48 -8.66
C ASN A 141 0.03 2.97 -8.27
N GLY A 142 -0.81 3.85 -7.75
CA GLY A 142 -2.23 3.59 -7.48
C GLY A 142 -2.55 2.91 -6.16
N ASP A 143 -1.60 2.66 -5.28
CA ASP A 143 -1.75 1.91 -4.01
C ASP A 143 -2.64 0.64 -4.12
N CYS A 144 -3.08 0.01 -3.07
CA CYS A 144 -3.93 -1.18 -3.14
C CYS A 144 -5.33 -0.81 -3.66
N TYR A 145 -5.74 -1.34 -4.81
CA TYR A 145 -7.03 -1.01 -5.43
C TYR A 145 -8.24 -1.32 -4.53
N GLN A 146 -8.10 -2.25 -3.60
CA GLN A 146 -9.15 -2.61 -2.63
C GLN A 146 -9.19 -1.67 -1.42
N LEU A 147 -8.07 -1.03 -1.07
CA LEU A 147 -7.92 -0.21 0.13
C LEU A 147 -7.68 1.28 -0.17
N SER A 148 -7.51 1.63 -1.44
CA SER A 148 -7.11 2.99 -1.84
C SER A 148 -8.23 4.02 -1.72
N TRP A 149 -9.46 3.60 -1.48
CA TRP A 149 -10.60 4.50 -1.48
C TRP A 149 -11.45 4.30 -0.22
N VAL A 150 -11.52 5.35 0.59
CA VAL A 150 -12.36 5.42 1.78
C VAL A 150 -13.38 6.53 1.56
N ASN A 151 -14.66 6.18 1.62
CA ASN A 151 -15.77 7.13 1.38
C ASN A 151 -15.60 7.97 0.10
N GLY A 152 -15.16 7.32 -0.99
CA GLY A 152 -14.93 7.97 -2.28
C GLY A 152 -13.64 8.82 -2.37
N ARG A 153 -12.83 8.88 -1.32
CA ARG A 153 -11.56 9.61 -1.28
C ARG A 153 -10.37 8.66 -1.36
N CYS A 154 -9.32 9.10 -2.04
CA CYS A 154 -8.07 8.37 -2.07
C CYS A 154 -7.45 8.35 -0.67
N ALA A 155 -7.12 7.16 -0.19
CA ALA A 155 -6.54 6.96 1.14
C ALA A 155 -5.00 7.01 1.13
N THR A 156 -4.36 7.18 -0.02
CA THR A 156 -2.92 7.43 -0.11
C THR A 156 -2.62 8.82 0.43
N PRO A 157 -1.62 8.97 1.32
CA PRO A 157 -1.27 10.27 1.91
C PRO A 157 -0.53 11.15 0.90
N LYS A 158 -1.27 11.86 0.05
CA LYS A 158 -0.73 12.65 -1.06
C LYS A 158 0.14 13.82 -0.61
N LYS A 159 -0.23 14.49 0.49
CA LYS A 159 0.56 15.60 1.05
C LYS A 159 1.92 15.10 1.51
N LEU A 160 1.94 13.95 2.21
CA LEU A 160 3.18 13.31 2.64
C LEU A 160 4.06 12.92 1.45
N TYR A 161 3.49 12.31 0.40
CA TYR A 161 4.24 12.00 -0.82
C TYR A 161 4.92 13.25 -1.38
N LYS A 162 4.15 14.31 -1.61
CA LYS A 162 4.69 15.59 -2.15
C LYS A 162 5.79 16.17 -1.28
N LYS A 163 5.62 16.10 0.04
CA LYS A 163 6.58 16.60 1.01
C LYS A 163 7.90 15.83 0.96
N ILE A 164 7.84 14.49 1.02
CA ILE A 164 9.05 13.65 0.96
C ILE A 164 9.75 13.81 -0.40
N LEU A 165 9.00 13.79 -1.51
CA LEU A 165 9.58 13.98 -2.84
C LEU A 165 10.28 15.34 -2.99
N HIS A 166 9.69 16.39 -2.43
CA HIS A 166 10.32 17.72 -2.39
C HIS A 166 11.59 17.72 -1.53
N ASP A 167 11.54 17.10 -0.34
CA ASP A 167 12.70 17.02 0.55
C ASP A 167 13.85 16.21 -0.07
N VAL A 168 13.56 15.17 -0.85
CA VAL A 168 14.56 14.43 -1.64
C VAL A 168 15.14 15.32 -2.75
N GLU A 169 14.29 16.03 -3.49
CA GLU A 169 14.71 16.92 -4.59
C GLU A 169 15.70 18.00 -4.12
N ILE A 170 15.49 18.55 -2.93
CA ILE A 170 16.36 19.60 -2.36
C ILE A 170 17.44 19.07 -1.42
N GLY A 171 17.65 17.75 -1.37
CA GLY A 171 18.70 17.11 -0.59
C GLY A 171 18.49 17.13 0.94
N LYS A 172 17.26 17.35 1.41
CA LYS A 172 16.91 17.31 2.84
C LYS A 172 16.56 15.93 3.36
N TYR A 173 16.27 14.98 2.48
CA TYR A 173 16.02 13.59 2.80
C TYR A 173 16.84 12.72 1.86
N ASP A 174 17.79 12.00 2.41
CA ASP A 174 18.66 11.10 1.67
C ASP A 174 18.42 9.66 2.08
N ILE A 175 18.49 8.77 1.12
CA ILE A 175 18.43 7.32 1.35
C ILE A 175 19.70 6.71 0.76
N SER A 176 20.37 5.85 1.52
CA SER A 176 21.42 4.99 0.96
C SER A 176 20.78 4.06 -0.07
N ILE A 177 21.06 4.31 -1.36
CA ILE A 177 20.59 3.50 -2.49
C ILE A 177 21.49 2.27 -2.63
#